data_3d4cd57254cab9baaf99ace836d5bdb3
#
_entry.id   3d4cd57254cab9baaf99ace836d5bdb3
#
_cell.length_a   1.000
_cell.length_b   1.000
_cell.length_c   1.000
_cell.angle_alpha   90.00
_cell.angle_beta   90.00
_cell.angle_gamma   90.00
#
_symmetry.space_group_name_H-M   'P 1'
#
loop_
_entity.id
_entity.type
_entity.pdbx_description
1 polymer ?
#
loop_
_entity_poly.entity_id
_entity_poly.type
_entity_poly.pdbx_seq_one_letter_code
_entity_poly.pdbx_strand_id
1 'polypeptide(L)'
;DEEALQATANDAVDWFEHDRWRADDDFWALVELGTVAPDSYQTHLAGQDAAALLRYAWRFRLLEDMIDEQAAPLGPPNSEDSAEDFRGWLVARGRATYAAVLDGTGGPRGLDWSRPVPGFDNERSTGAPRLPGIDLRYAAEDLWFERYGDEMPRPDAYW
;
A
#
# COMPACT_ATOMS: atom_id res chain seq x y z
N ASP A 1 -12.76 -6.89 -20.18
CA ASP A 1 -14.06 -7.42 -19.78
C ASP A 1 -14.38 -7.02 -18.34
N GLU A 2 -15.48 -6.31 -18.17
CA GLU A 2 -15.90 -5.80 -16.85
C GLU A 2 -16.13 -6.92 -15.84
N GLU A 3 -16.71 -8.03 -16.27
CA GLU A 3 -16.97 -9.17 -15.40
C GLU A 3 -15.67 -9.80 -14.90
N ALA A 4 -14.68 -9.96 -15.77
CA ALA A 4 -13.38 -10.48 -15.41
C ALA A 4 -12.62 -9.53 -14.46
N LEU A 5 -12.72 -8.23 -14.68
CA LEU A 5 -12.10 -7.22 -13.82
C LEU A 5 -12.77 -7.19 -12.45
N GLN A 6 -14.09 -7.33 -12.40
CA GLN A 6 -14.81 -7.41 -11.13
C GLN A 6 -14.41 -8.65 -10.35
N ALA A 7 -14.24 -9.79 -11.02
CA ALA A 7 -13.75 -11.00 -10.39
C ALA A 7 -12.33 -10.82 -9.84
N THR A 8 -11.48 -10.10 -10.56
CA THR A 8 -10.12 -9.78 -10.10
C THR A 8 -10.15 -8.90 -8.85
N ALA A 9 -11.02 -7.88 -8.82
CA ALA A 9 -11.18 -7.04 -7.63
C ALA A 9 -11.66 -7.86 -6.43
N ASN A 10 -12.63 -8.73 -6.63
CA ASN A 10 -13.15 -9.59 -5.56
C ASN A 10 -12.10 -10.57 -5.06
N ASP A 11 -11.24 -11.09 -5.92
CA ASP A 11 -10.16 -11.99 -5.55
C ASP A 11 -9.14 -11.32 -4.62
N ALA A 12 -8.97 -10.02 -4.72
CA ALA A 12 -8.08 -9.29 -3.81
C ALA A 12 -8.57 -9.38 -2.35
N VAL A 13 -9.87 -9.32 -2.13
CA VAL A 13 -10.46 -9.49 -0.78
C VAL A 13 -10.20 -10.89 -0.26
N ASP A 14 -10.38 -11.91 -1.09
CA ASP A 14 -10.11 -13.30 -0.73
C ASP A 14 -8.62 -13.51 -0.39
N TRP A 15 -7.75 -12.95 -1.19
CA TRP A 15 -6.30 -12.97 -0.95
C TRP A 15 -5.96 -12.37 0.42
N PHE A 16 -6.61 -11.26 0.76
CA PHE A 16 -6.39 -10.57 2.04
C PHE A 16 -6.97 -11.33 3.22
N GLU A 17 -8.23 -11.76 3.12
CA GLU A 17 -8.93 -12.45 4.20
C GLU A 17 -8.32 -13.79 4.58
N HIS A 18 -7.70 -14.49 3.61
CA HIS A 18 -7.05 -15.77 3.84
C HIS A 18 -5.54 -15.64 4.10
N ASP A 19 -5.06 -14.45 4.44
CA ASP A 19 -3.65 -14.19 4.76
C ASP A 19 -2.67 -14.60 3.66
N ARG A 20 -3.12 -14.67 2.41
CA ARG A 20 -2.25 -15.04 1.28
C ARG A 20 -1.13 -14.02 1.04
N TRP A 21 -1.32 -12.79 1.52
CA TRP A 21 -0.31 -11.75 1.44
C TRP A 21 0.98 -12.14 2.16
N ARG A 22 0.91 -13.01 3.17
CA ARG A 22 2.08 -13.44 3.93
C ARG A 22 3.07 -14.25 3.10
N ALA A 23 2.58 -14.92 2.06
CA ALA A 23 3.38 -15.78 1.19
C ALA A 23 3.51 -15.28 -0.25
N ASP A 24 3.05 -14.07 -0.53
CA ASP A 24 3.05 -13.52 -1.89
C ASP A 24 4.36 -12.78 -2.17
N ASP A 25 5.39 -13.54 -2.52
CA ASP A 25 6.72 -12.99 -2.80
C ASP A 25 6.71 -11.99 -3.95
N ASP A 26 5.91 -12.23 -4.97
CA ASP A 26 5.83 -11.33 -6.15
C ASP A 26 5.25 -9.97 -5.79
N PHE A 27 4.21 -9.95 -4.97
CA PHE A 27 3.63 -8.70 -4.48
C PHE A 27 4.66 -7.87 -3.71
N TRP A 28 5.32 -8.50 -2.73
CA TRP A 28 6.27 -7.79 -1.89
C TRP A 28 7.54 -7.39 -2.65
N ALA A 29 7.94 -8.17 -3.66
CA ALA A 29 9.05 -7.78 -4.53
C ALA A 29 8.72 -6.51 -5.32
N LEU A 30 7.50 -6.38 -5.79
CA LEU A 30 7.05 -5.18 -6.50
C LEU A 30 7.01 -3.96 -5.57
N VAL A 31 6.54 -4.14 -4.35
CA VAL A 31 6.56 -3.08 -3.32
C VAL A 31 8.00 -2.62 -3.07
N GLU A 32 8.92 -3.55 -2.88
CA GLU A 32 10.33 -3.23 -2.67
C GLU A 32 10.93 -2.50 -3.87
N LEU A 33 10.60 -2.94 -5.08
CA LEU A 33 11.06 -2.27 -6.30
C LEU A 33 10.66 -0.79 -6.31
N GLY A 34 9.45 -0.49 -5.88
CA GLY A 34 8.95 0.89 -5.79
C GLY A 34 9.75 1.78 -4.86
N THR A 35 10.33 1.21 -3.79
CA THR A 35 11.11 1.96 -2.83
C THR A 35 12.58 2.11 -3.25
N VAL A 36 13.15 1.08 -3.87
CA VAL A 36 14.59 1.08 -4.20
C VAL A 36 14.89 1.56 -5.61
N ALA A 37 13.95 1.41 -6.55
CA ALA A 37 14.13 1.78 -7.95
C ALA A 37 12.82 2.31 -8.54
N PRO A 38 12.40 3.55 -8.18
CA PRO A 38 11.12 4.11 -8.60
C PRO A 38 10.89 4.12 -10.12
N ASP A 39 11.92 4.38 -10.90
CA ASP A 39 11.78 4.38 -12.36
C ASP A 39 11.51 2.99 -12.92
N SER A 40 12.18 1.99 -12.39
CA SER A 40 11.93 0.59 -12.77
C SER A 40 10.54 0.14 -12.35
N TYR A 41 10.08 0.58 -11.20
CA TYR A 41 8.73 0.33 -10.71
C TYR A 41 7.69 0.91 -11.66
N GLN A 42 7.84 2.17 -12.06
CA GLN A 42 6.92 2.80 -13.01
C GLN A 42 6.91 2.09 -14.35
N THR A 43 8.07 1.70 -14.86
CA THR A 43 8.19 0.94 -16.10
C THR A 43 7.49 -0.41 -15.98
N HIS A 44 7.65 -1.09 -14.85
CA HIS A 44 7.00 -2.39 -14.60
C HIS A 44 5.48 -2.24 -14.61
N LEU A 45 4.94 -1.25 -13.88
CA LEU A 45 3.50 -1.00 -13.85
C LEU A 45 2.96 -0.66 -15.24
N ALA A 46 3.68 0.16 -15.99
CA ALA A 46 3.27 0.56 -17.34
C ALA A 46 3.17 -0.64 -18.29
N GLY A 47 3.91 -1.71 -18.04
CA GLY A 47 3.86 -2.94 -18.84
C GLY A 47 2.77 -3.92 -18.42
N GLN A 48 2.03 -3.65 -17.34
CA GLN A 48 1.01 -4.57 -16.85
C GLN A 48 -0.32 -4.40 -17.60
N ASP A 49 -1.07 -5.49 -17.72
CA ASP A 49 -2.44 -5.43 -18.22
C ASP A 49 -3.40 -4.90 -17.14
N ALA A 50 -4.66 -4.69 -17.53
CA ALA A 50 -5.67 -4.15 -16.64
C ALA A 50 -5.86 -5.02 -15.38
N ALA A 51 -5.94 -6.32 -15.55
CA ALA A 51 -6.17 -7.23 -14.43
C ALA A 51 -5.01 -7.21 -13.43
N ALA A 52 -3.77 -7.23 -13.93
CA ALA A 52 -2.58 -7.20 -13.08
C ALA A 52 -2.46 -5.88 -12.31
N LEU A 53 -2.72 -4.76 -12.99
CA LEU A 53 -2.68 -3.43 -12.38
C LEU A 53 -3.75 -3.28 -11.29
N LEU A 54 -4.97 -3.69 -11.60
CA LEU A 54 -6.10 -3.69 -10.67
C LEU A 54 -5.82 -4.55 -9.44
N ARG A 55 -5.32 -5.75 -9.67
CA ARG A 55 -4.97 -6.70 -8.59
C ARG A 55 -3.96 -6.10 -7.62
N TYR A 56 -2.89 -5.53 -8.16
CA TYR A 56 -1.84 -4.93 -7.34
C TYR A 56 -2.38 -3.77 -6.52
N ALA A 57 -3.10 -2.85 -7.14
CA ALA A 57 -3.62 -1.67 -6.45
C ALA A 57 -4.57 -2.04 -5.31
N TRP A 58 -5.49 -2.99 -5.54
CA TRP A 58 -6.43 -3.41 -4.50
C TRP A 58 -5.78 -4.19 -3.38
N ARG A 59 -4.81 -5.04 -3.71
CA ARG A 59 -4.04 -5.75 -2.68
C ARG A 59 -3.30 -4.77 -1.77
N PHE A 60 -2.68 -3.77 -2.36
CA PHE A 60 -2.00 -2.73 -1.59
C PHE A 60 -2.98 -1.97 -0.69
N ARG A 61 -4.10 -1.55 -1.24
CA ARG A 61 -5.10 -0.78 -0.51
C ARG A 61 -5.70 -1.54 0.67
N LEU A 62 -5.98 -2.83 0.50
CA LEU A 62 -6.52 -3.64 1.59
C LEU A 62 -5.52 -3.77 2.74
N LEU A 63 -4.24 -3.88 2.44
CA LEU A 63 -3.20 -3.88 3.48
C LEU A 63 -3.15 -2.54 4.23
N GLU A 64 -3.29 -1.43 3.52
CA GLU A 64 -3.37 -0.11 4.16
C GLU A 64 -4.59 0.00 5.08
N ASP A 65 -5.74 -0.45 4.63
CA ASP A 65 -6.99 -0.38 5.40
C ASP A 65 -6.91 -1.19 6.70
N MET A 66 -6.23 -2.33 6.67
CA MET A 66 -6.04 -3.14 7.88
C MET A 66 -5.17 -2.42 8.91
N ILE A 67 -4.17 -1.69 8.46
CA ILE A 67 -3.32 -0.89 9.35
C ILE A 67 -4.14 0.21 10.03
N ASP A 68 -5.08 0.81 9.32
CA ASP A 68 -5.95 1.83 9.89
C ASP A 68 -6.71 1.29 11.10
N GLU A 69 -7.25 0.08 10.99
CA GLU A 69 -7.98 -0.56 12.09
C GLU A 69 -7.09 -0.95 13.27
N GLN A 70 -5.91 -1.50 12.98
CA GLN A 70 -5.04 -2.10 13.99
C GLN A 70 -4.05 -1.10 14.60
N ALA A 71 -3.56 -0.15 13.82
CA ALA A 71 -2.53 0.78 14.22
C ALA A 71 -3.07 2.13 14.69
N ALA A 72 -4.30 2.47 14.37
CA ALA A 72 -4.91 3.73 14.80
C ALA A 72 -4.78 4.00 16.31
N PRO A 73 -4.92 3.00 17.18
CA PRO A 73 -4.72 3.22 18.63
C PRO A 73 -3.28 3.57 19.01
N LEU A 74 -2.32 3.37 18.13
CA LEU A 74 -0.91 3.60 18.39
C LEU A 74 -0.47 5.04 18.15
N GLY A 75 -1.42 5.92 17.83
CA GLY A 75 -1.14 7.33 17.73
C GLY A 75 -0.45 7.78 16.47
N PRO A 76 -0.99 7.46 15.29
CA PRO A 76 -0.42 7.97 14.05
C PRO A 76 -0.59 9.49 13.92
N PRO A 77 0.01 10.09 12.88
CA PRO A 77 0.05 11.52 12.63
C PRO A 77 -1.30 12.24 12.75
N ASN A 78 -1.24 13.54 12.96
CA ASN A 78 -2.33 14.39 13.43
C ASN A 78 -3.40 14.75 12.41
N SER A 79 -3.28 14.33 11.15
CA SER A 79 -4.27 14.60 10.11
C SER A 79 -4.64 13.34 9.36
N GLU A 80 -5.79 13.35 8.70
CA GLU A 80 -6.25 12.24 7.87
C GLU A 80 -5.29 11.98 6.70
N ASP A 81 -4.82 13.04 6.06
CA ASP A 81 -3.84 12.92 4.96
C ASP A 81 -2.53 12.31 5.44
N SER A 82 -2.05 12.74 6.61
CA SER A 82 -0.83 12.17 7.20
C SER A 82 -1.01 10.71 7.61
N ALA A 83 -2.19 10.34 8.07
CA ALA A 83 -2.50 8.95 8.40
C ALA A 83 -2.51 8.08 7.16
N GLU A 84 -3.07 8.56 6.06
CA GLU A 84 -3.06 7.86 4.78
C GLU A 84 -1.63 7.67 4.25
N ASP A 85 -0.84 8.72 4.27
CA ASP A 85 0.57 8.65 3.88
C ASP A 85 1.36 7.67 4.75
N PHE A 86 1.08 7.67 6.05
CA PHE A 86 1.71 6.75 6.99
C PHE A 86 1.38 5.29 6.67
N ARG A 87 0.12 5.00 6.35
CA ARG A 87 -0.29 3.63 6.00
C ARG A 87 0.46 3.13 4.76
N GLY A 88 0.52 3.95 3.72
CA GLY A 88 1.28 3.62 2.50
C GLY A 88 2.77 3.42 2.79
N TRP A 89 3.34 4.31 3.58
CA TRP A 89 4.74 4.21 3.99
C TRP A 89 5.01 2.90 4.74
N LEU A 90 4.11 2.49 5.65
CA LEU A 90 4.29 1.29 6.44
C LEU A 90 4.21 0.02 5.59
N VAL A 91 3.28 -0.06 4.64
CA VAL A 91 3.23 -1.17 3.68
C VAL A 91 4.55 -1.23 2.89
N ALA A 92 5.05 -0.07 2.48
CA ALA A 92 6.30 0.04 1.72
C ALA A 92 7.54 -0.41 2.49
N ARG A 93 7.47 -0.49 3.83
CA ARG A 93 8.59 -1.04 4.64
C ARG A 93 8.77 -2.54 4.45
N GLY A 94 7.81 -3.21 3.85
CA GLY A 94 7.94 -4.60 3.48
C GLY A 94 7.16 -5.56 4.37
N ARG A 95 7.14 -6.80 3.93
CA ARG A 95 6.33 -7.86 4.55
C ARG A 95 6.65 -8.08 6.02
N ALA A 96 7.92 -8.15 6.37
CA ALA A 96 8.33 -8.45 7.76
C ALA A 96 7.86 -7.35 8.72
N THR A 97 8.05 -6.09 8.35
CA THR A 97 7.62 -4.94 9.16
C THR A 97 6.10 -4.89 9.25
N TYR A 98 5.41 -5.06 8.13
CA TYR A 98 3.95 -5.07 8.08
C TYR A 98 3.38 -6.16 8.97
N ALA A 99 3.85 -7.39 8.82
CA ALA A 99 3.38 -8.53 9.62
C ALA A 99 3.61 -8.31 11.11
N ALA A 100 4.75 -7.77 11.49
CA ALA A 100 5.07 -7.53 12.89
C ALA A 100 4.18 -6.47 13.52
N VAL A 101 3.83 -5.42 12.80
CA VAL A 101 2.88 -4.39 13.26
C VAL A 101 1.49 -5.01 13.42
N LEU A 102 1.04 -5.75 12.41
CA LEU A 102 -0.29 -6.36 12.42
C LEU A 102 -0.44 -7.38 13.54
N ASP A 103 0.57 -8.19 13.77
CA ASP A 103 0.55 -9.23 14.79
C ASP A 103 0.84 -8.70 16.20
N GLY A 104 1.16 -7.43 16.34
CA GLY A 104 1.47 -6.82 17.61
C GLY A 104 2.77 -7.31 18.23
N THR A 105 3.63 -7.97 17.42
CA THR A 105 4.91 -8.51 17.90
C THR A 105 6.05 -7.51 17.81
N GLY A 106 5.69 -6.27 17.52
CA GLY A 106 6.61 -5.20 17.70
C GLY A 106 7.26 -4.66 16.45
N GLY A 107 6.74 -4.89 15.28
CA GLY A 107 7.14 -4.30 14.03
C GLY A 107 8.18 -3.21 14.16
N PRO A 108 7.86 -1.95 14.01
CA PRO A 108 8.82 -0.92 14.40
C PRO A 108 8.88 -0.79 15.92
N ARG A 109 9.34 -1.83 16.58
CA ARG A 109 9.56 -1.80 18.02
C ARG A 109 10.57 -0.74 18.37
N GLY A 110 10.29 -0.02 19.44
CA GLY A 110 11.07 1.12 19.78
C GLY A 110 10.59 2.39 19.11
N LEU A 111 9.62 2.31 18.21
CA LEU A 111 8.94 3.51 17.77
C LEU A 111 8.07 4.00 18.93
N ASP A 112 8.40 5.16 19.38
CA ASP A 112 7.56 5.89 20.32
C ASP A 112 6.51 6.65 19.49
N TRP A 113 5.30 6.15 19.48
CA TRP A 113 4.21 6.72 18.71
C TRP A 113 3.77 8.10 19.19
N SER A 114 4.30 8.57 20.33
CA SER A 114 4.11 9.94 20.78
C SER A 114 5.09 10.91 20.12
N ARG A 115 6.04 10.39 19.34
CA ARG A 115 7.07 11.17 18.65
C ARG A 115 6.97 10.96 17.15
N PRO A 116 7.58 11.86 16.34
CA PRO A 116 7.67 11.67 14.90
C PRO A 116 8.26 10.30 14.58
N VAL A 117 7.66 9.62 13.60
CA VAL A 117 8.17 8.33 13.14
C VAL A 117 9.50 8.57 12.43
N PRO A 118 10.58 7.87 12.85
CA PRO A 118 11.88 8.07 12.21
C PRO A 118 11.82 7.86 10.70
N GLY A 119 12.31 8.83 9.94
CA GLY A 119 12.28 8.80 8.49
C GLY A 119 10.97 9.26 7.87
N PHE A 120 9.89 9.41 8.65
CA PHE A 120 8.61 9.88 8.13
C PHE A 120 8.47 11.41 8.26
N ASP A 121 8.44 11.91 9.49
CA ASP A 121 8.20 13.33 9.72
C ASP A 121 9.40 14.21 9.36
N ASN A 122 10.61 13.69 9.53
CA ASN A 122 11.81 14.47 9.24
C ASN A 122 11.92 14.87 7.77
N GLU A 123 11.56 13.97 6.86
CA GLU A 123 11.61 14.27 5.42
C GLU A 123 10.52 15.26 5.04
N ARG A 124 9.35 15.19 5.66
CA ARG A 124 8.26 16.13 5.40
C ARG A 124 8.57 17.54 5.89
N SER A 125 9.18 17.66 7.06
CA SER A 125 9.47 18.97 7.66
C SER A 125 10.66 19.67 7.01
N THR A 126 11.55 18.96 6.34
CA THR A 126 12.71 19.53 5.66
C THR A 126 12.45 19.92 4.20
N GLY A 127 11.24 19.66 3.69
CA GLY A 127 10.93 19.88 2.28
C GLY A 127 11.64 18.91 1.35
N ALA A 128 12.18 17.82 1.86
CA ALA A 128 12.79 16.75 1.07
C ALA A 128 11.75 16.10 0.14
N PRO A 129 12.20 15.38 -0.91
CA PRO A 129 11.27 14.60 -1.74
C PRO A 129 10.39 13.69 -0.87
N ARG A 130 9.19 13.38 -1.34
CA ARG A 130 8.29 12.49 -0.63
C ARG A 130 8.99 11.20 -0.23
N LEU A 131 8.59 10.67 0.92
CA LEU A 131 9.14 9.44 1.46
C LEU A 131 9.01 8.29 0.45
N PRO A 132 10.06 7.48 0.30
CA PRO A 132 9.96 6.30 -0.57
C PRO A 132 8.79 5.42 -0.15
N GLY A 133 7.91 5.16 -1.11
CA GLY A 133 6.78 4.25 -0.90
C GLY A 133 5.46 4.91 -0.58
N ILE A 134 5.40 6.20 -0.28
CA ILE A 134 4.11 6.86 -0.02
C ILE A 134 3.19 6.77 -1.24
N ASP A 135 3.73 6.94 -2.42
CA ASP A 135 2.96 7.04 -3.66
C ASP A 135 2.81 5.73 -4.42
N LEU A 136 3.19 4.59 -3.86
CA LEU A 136 3.20 3.32 -4.62
C LEU A 136 1.81 2.93 -5.13
N ARG A 137 0.81 3.03 -4.29
CA ARG A 137 -0.57 2.72 -4.69
C ARG A 137 -1.10 3.74 -5.68
N TYR A 138 -0.85 5.02 -5.42
CA TYR A 138 -1.31 6.10 -6.29
C TYR A 138 -0.75 5.99 -7.69
N ALA A 139 0.48 5.55 -7.84
CA ALA A 139 1.08 5.33 -9.15
C ALA A 139 0.27 4.35 -9.99
N ALA A 140 -0.21 3.26 -9.39
CA ALA A 140 -1.05 2.28 -10.07
C ALA A 140 -2.43 2.84 -10.39
N GLU A 141 -3.05 3.54 -9.46
CA GLU A 141 -4.37 4.16 -9.65
C GLU A 141 -4.35 5.24 -10.72
N ASP A 142 -3.32 6.09 -10.70
CA ASP A 142 -3.15 7.16 -11.69
C ASP A 142 -2.95 6.58 -13.09
N LEU A 143 -2.17 5.52 -13.21
CA LEU A 143 -1.95 4.85 -14.48
C LEU A 143 -3.25 4.22 -15.02
N TRP A 144 -4.04 3.64 -14.13
CA TRP A 144 -5.37 3.13 -14.50
C TRP A 144 -6.26 4.24 -15.06
N PHE A 145 -6.37 5.34 -14.32
CA PHE A 145 -7.19 6.48 -14.73
C PHE A 145 -6.71 7.06 -16.05
N GLU A 146 -5.39 7.19 -16.24
CA GLU A 146 -4.81 7.68 -17.48
C GLU A 146 -5.18 6.80 -18.67
N ARG A 147 -5.21 5.47 -18.48
CA ARG A 147 -5.53 4.53 -19.56
C ARG A 147 -7.01 4.42 -19.86
N TYR A 148 -7.85 4.45 -18.84
CA TYR A 148 -9.26 4.07 -18.98
C TYR A 148 -10.24 5.22 -18.68
N GLY A 149 -9.76 6.32 -18.13
CA GLY A 149 -10.58 7.51 -17.86
C GLY A 149 -11.63 7.35 -16.78
N ASP A 150 -11.54 6.32 -15.95
CA ASP A 150 -12.50 6.02 -14.90
C ASP A 150 -11.81 5.38 -13.72
N GLU A 151 -12.51 5.28 -12.61
CA GLU A 151 -11.99 4.62 -11.41
C GLU A 151 -11.90 3.11 -11.58
N MET A 152 -11.00 2.49 -10.82
CA MET A 152 -10.90 1.04 -10.78
C MET A 152 -12.18 0.42 -10.23
N PRO A 153 -12.63 -0.72 -10.79
CA PRO A 153 -13.71 -1.49 -10.18
C PRO A 153 -13.38 -1.82 -8.73
N ARG A 154 -14.35 -1.69 -7.86
CA ARG A 154 -14.20 -2.01 -6.43
C ARG A 154 -14.67 -3.44 -6.15
N PRO A 155 -14.03 -4.13 -5.21
CA PRO A 155 -14.57 -5.40 -4.72
C PRO A 155 -15.99 -5.21 -4.19
N ASP A 156 -16.85 -6.19 -4.41
CA ASP A 156 -18.24 -6.11 -3.94
C ASP A 156 -18.33 -5.99 -2.41
N ALA A 157 -17.40 -6.60 -1.70
CA ALA A 157 -17.35 -6.58 -0.23
C ALA A 157 -16.65 -5.33 0.33
N TYR A 158 -16.20 -4.42 -0.52
CA TYR A 158 -15.44 -3.22 -0.11
C TYR A 158 -16.33 -2.00 -0.07
N TRP A 159 -16.30 -1.29 1.04
CA TRP A 159 -17.07 -0.06 1.26
C TRP A 159 -16.22 1.09 1.82
#